data_2f138790f02555ce858142a6cd927473
#
_entry.id   2f138790f02555ce858142a6cd927473
#
_cell.length_a   1.000
_cell.length_b   1.000
_cell.length_c   1.000
_cell.angle_alpha   90.00
_cell.angle_beta   90.00
_cell.angle_gamma   90.00
#
_symmetry.space_group_name_H-M   'P 1'
#
loop_
_entity.id
_entity.type
_entity.pdbx_description
1 polymer ?
#
loop_
_entity_poly.entity_id
_entity_poly.type
_entity_poly.pdbx_seq_one_letter_code
_entity_poly.pdbx_strand_id
1 'polypeptide(L)'
;MRPPDWLIYGSVLGALLTASLLHRENADAPPAPPPPDEIEGALLGPITPFDPAVTVNAPDIPFQPSTGTAFSIARTGRWVTARHVVEGCRQPAILVGGGRAVAADVRLSPRADIAVLQTQGGPSALPIAPAEGMHDNQRGFHPGFPQARAGEVTSRLLGRETLKVRGRGQRDEPVLAWAEVGRTDGLGGTLAGLSGAPVMDRQGRVVGVTIAESPRRGRIYTTAPETFQPAVRGVQKADEPLMGRVVTVDNYGLVSDDLRRDLRVARVVCLSA
;
A
#
# COMPACT_ATOMS: atom_id res chain seq x y z
N MET A 1 19.63 13.07 55.65
CA MET A 1 18.28 12.44 55.64
C MET A 1 18.04 11.82 54.27
N ARG A 2 17.77 10.53 54.21
CA ARG A 2 17.39 9.90 52.94
C ARG A 2 15.93 10.25 52.65
N PRO A 3 15.57 10.62 51.41
CA PRO A 3 14.17 10.85 51.10
C PRO A 3 13.40 9.51 51.26
N PRO A 4 12.16 9.56 51.70
CA PRO A 4 11.36 8.36 51.85
C PRO A 4 11.07 7.71 50.51
N ASP A 5 11.10 6.37 50.44
CA ASP A 5 11.02 5.57 49.19
C ASP A 5 9.80 5.89 48.34
N TRP A 6 8.67 6.27 48.96
CA TRP A 6 7.46 6.66 48.22
C TRP A 6 7.65 7.92 47.37
N LEU A 7 8.53 8.85 47.74
CA LEU A 7 8.87 10.02 46.92
C LEU A 7 9.68 9.62 45.69
N ILE A 8 10.56 8.64 45.84
CA ILE A 8 11.37 8.13 44.73
C ILE A 8 10.47 7.39 43.75
N TYR A 9 9.61 6.50 44.23
CA TYR A 9 8.66 5.76 43.35
C TYR A 9 7.64 6.69 42.74
N GLY A 10 7.12 7.70 43.45
CA GLY A 10 6.20 8.70 42.93
C GLY A 10 6.81 9.55 41.81
N SER A 11 8.08 9.96 41.97
CA SER A 11 8.78 10.74 40.95
C SER A 11 9.12 9.91 39.70
N VAL A 12 9.51 8.64 39.87
CA VAL A 12 9.75 7.73 38.75
C VAL A 12 8.45 7.43 38.00
N LEU A 13 7.37 7.15 38.72
CA LEU A 13 6.07 6.91 38.10
C LEU A 13 5.54 8.16 37.38
N GLY A 14 5.70 9.33 37.99
CA GLY A 14 5.36 10.61 37.36
C GLY A 14 6.16 10.90 36.10
N ALA A 15 7.47 10.61 36.14
CA ALA A 15 8.34 10.75 34.96
C ALA A 15 7.99 9.77 33.85
N LEU A 16 7.65 8.52 34.18
CA LEU A 16 7.19 7.52 33.21
C LEU A 16 5.84 7.88 32.60
N LEU A 17 4.90 8.40 33.40
CA LEU A 17 3.60 8.86 32.93
C LEU A 17 3.74 10.10 32.01
N THR A 18 4.56 11.06 32.39
CA THR A 18 4.83 12.23 31.53
C THR A 18 5.57 11.86 30.27
N ALA A 19 6.58 10.97 30.34
CA ALA A 19 7.24 10.43 29.17
C ALA A 19 6.27 9.65 28.26
N SER A 20 5.38 8.85 28.83
CA SER A 20 4.35 8.11 28.09
C SER A 20 3.30 9.05 27.45
N LEU A 21 2.95 10.14 28.10
CA LEU A 21 2.03 11.15 27.55
C LEU A 21 2.70 11.99 26.46
N LEU A 22 3.97 12.33 26.62
CA LEU A 22 4.75 13.05 25.61
C LEU A 22 5.12 12.16 24.42
N HIS A 23 5.29 10.84 24.63
CA HIS A 23 5.49 9.86 23.54
C HIS A 23 4.18 9.39 22.89
N ARG A 24 3.02 9.81 23.39
CA ARG A 24 1.74 9.61 22.69
C ARG A 24 1.54 10.59 21.53
N GLU A 25 2.48 11.50 21.31
CA GLU A 25 2.51 12.25 20.08
C GLU A 25 2.75 11.28 18.92
N ASN A 26 1.64 10.79 18.37
CA ASN A 26 1.53 10.25 17.02
C ASN A 26 2.53 9.13 16.67
N ALA A 27 2.49 8.01 17.41
CA ALA A 27 3.24 6.81 17.01
C ALA A 27 2.94 6.37 15.56
N ASP A 28 1.79 6.81 15.01
CA ASP A 28 1.35 6.60 13.63
C ASP A 28 1.31 7.91 12.81
N ALA A 29 1.80 9.02 13.36
CA ALA A 29 1.81 10.26 12.61
C ALA A 29 2.95 10.25 11.58
N PRO A 30 2.64 10.61 10.36
CA PRO A 30 3.66 10.79 9.34
C PRO A 30 4.63 11.92 9.73
N PRO A 31 5.89 11.86 9.26
CA PRO A 31 6.81 12.96 9.42
C PRO A 31 6.18 14.27 8.92
N ALA A 32 6.60 15.38 9.53
CA ALA A 32 6.06 16.71 9.24
C ALA A 32 5.89 16.93 7.72
N PRO A 33 4.75 17.47 7.30
CA PRO A 33 4.49 17.68 5.89
C PRO A 33 5.59 18.53 5.26
N PRO A 34 5.99 18.23 4.05
CA PRO A 34 6.81 19.15 3.27
C PRO A 34 6.05 20.49 3.10
N PRO A 35 6.77 21.59 2.88
CA PRO A 35 6.19 22.92 2.82
C PRO A 35 5.02 23.04 1.83
N PRO A 36 4.10 24.00 2.04
CA PRO A 36 2.83 24.12 1.29
C PRO A 36 2.95 24.31 -0.23
N ASP A 37 4.14 24.53 -0.75
CA ASP A 37 4.43 24.76 -2.16
C ASP A 37 4.44 23.49 -3.04
N GLU A 38 3.77 22.46 -2.61
CA GLU A 38 3.64 21.20 -3.36
C GLU A 38 2.63 21.34 -4.52
N ILE A 39 3.00 22.11 -5.50
CA ILE A 39 2.24 22.22 -6.75
C ILE A 39 2.42 20.91 -7.53
N GLU A 40 1.33 20.27 -7.88
CA GLU A 40 1.35 19.19 -8.87
C GLU A 40 1.85 19.76 -10.18
N GLY A 41 2.75 19.02 -10.84
CA GLY A 41 3.37 19.46 -12.09
C GLY A 41 2.45 19.30 -13.31
N ALA A 42 3.06 19.21 -14.47
CA ALA A 42 2.34 18.98 -15.72
C ALA A 42 1.63 17.63 -15.74
N LEU A 43 0.63 17.49 -16.60
CA LEU A 43 -0.02 16.22 -16.87
C LEU A 43 1.02 15.20 -17.36
N LEU A 44 1.02 14.02 -16.77
CA LEU A 44 1.94 12.94 -17.12
C LEU A 44 1.67 12.48 -18.56
N GLY A 45 2.69 12.52 -19.39
CA GLY A 45 2.60 12.09 -20.79
C GLY A 45 2.27 10.58 -20.94
N PRO A 46 1.99 10.12 -22.16
CA PRO A 46 1.77 8.71 -22.45
C PRO A 46 3.06 7.90 -22.27
N ILE A 47 2.92 6.57 -22.18
CA ILE A 47 4.05 5.64 -22.20
C ILE A 47 4.83 5.80 -23.49
N THR A 48 6.17 5.83 -23.38
CA THR A 48 7.07 5.90 -24.51
C THR A 48 8.13 4.81 -24.47
N PRO A 49 8.72 4.42 -25.62
CA PRO A 49 9.84 3.48 -25.63
C PRO A 49 11.12 4.03 -24.95
N PHE A 50 11.15 5.31 -24.65
CA PHE A 50 12.28 6.00 -24.02
C PHE A 50 12.13 6.13 -22.51
N ASP A 51 11.04 5.66 -21.94
CA ASP A 51 10.84 5.67 -20.50
C ASP A 51 11.97 4.89 -19.81
N PRO A 52 12.55 5.40 -18.73
CA PRO A 52 13.61 4.72 -18.00
C PRO A 52 13.19 3.30 -17.61
N ALA A 53 14.16 2.38 -17.53
CA ALA A 53 13.87 1.01 -17.14
C ALA A 53 14.57 0.65 -15.84
N VAL A 54 13.86 -0.05 -14.96
CA VAL A 54 14.39 -0.66 -13.75
C VAL A 54 14.29 -2.18 -13.86
N THR A 55 15.39 -2.89 -13.54
CA THR A 55 15.41 -4.35 -13.57
C THR A 55 15.33 -4.90 -12.16
N VAL A 56 14.42 -5.83 -11.96
CA VAL A 56 14.27 -6.62 -10.72
C VAL A 56 14.54 -8.08 -11.06
N ASN A 57 15.49 -8.69 -10.37
CA ASN A 57 15.76 -10.11 -10.49
C ASN A 57 14.91 -10.87 -9.48
N ALA A 58 13.97 -11.66 -9.97
CA ALA A 58 13.16 -12.58 -9.19
C ALA A 58 13.85 -13.96 -9.24
N PRO A 59 14.47 -14.43 -8.14
CA PRO A 59 15.17 -15.70 -8.15
C PRO A 59 14.21 -16.85 -8.44
N ASP A 60 14.67 -17.84 -9.19
CA ASP A 60 13.91 -19.07 -9.50
C ASP A 60 14.06 -20.07 -8.33
N ILE A 61 13.51 -19.67 -7.19
CA ILE A 61 13.46 -20.51 -5.99
C ILE A 61 12.04 -21.04 -5.78
N PRO A 62 11.87 -22.18 -5.09
CA PRO A 62 10.55 -22.67 -4.71
C PRO A 62 9.72 -21.57 -4.03
N PHE A 63 8.39 -21.63 -4.27
CA PHE A 63 7.48 -20.69 -3.62
C PHE A 63 7.65 -20.72 -2.11
N GLN A 64 7.87 -19.56 -1.51
CA GLN A 64 7.85 -19.38 -0.07
C GLN A 64 6.57 -18.64 0.33
N PRO A 65 5.96 -19.00 1.48
CA PRO A 65 4.81 -18.28 1.99
C PRO A 65 5.13 -16.78 2.04
N SER A 66 4.34 -16.00 1.33
CA SER A 66 4.48 -14.55 1.31
C SER A 66 3.29 -13.89 1.98
N THR A 67 3.50 -12.71 2.50
CA THR A 67 2.44 -11.85 3.00
C THR A 67 2.48 -10.53 2.25
N GLY A 68 1.31 -9.98 2.00
CA GLY A 68 1.17 -8.71 1.33
C GLY A 68 -0.07 -7.98 1.79
N THR A 69 -0.43 -6.97 1.03
CA THR A 69 -1.63 -6.17 1.21
C THR A 69 -2.61 -6.46 0.08
N ALA A 70 -3.90 -6.39 0.38
CA ALA A 70 -4.98 -6.38 -0.60
C ALA A 70 -5.98 -5.29 -0.26
N PHE A 71 -6.75 -4.82 -1.24
CA PHE A 71 -7.82 -3.87 -1.03
C PHE A 71 -9.10 -4.27 -1.76
N SER A 72 -10.24 -3.89 -1.18
CA SER A 72 -11.55 -4.21 -1.72
C SER A 72 -11.91 -3.31 -2.89
N ILE A 73 -12.43 -3.91 -3.97
CA ILE A 73 -12.94 -3.22 -5.17
C ILE A 73 -14.40 -3.55 -5.47
N ALA A 74 -15.03 -4.43 -4.69
CA ALA A 74 -16.49 -4.67 -4.74
C ALA A 74 -16.98 -5.36 -3.47
N ARG A 75 -18.17 -4.99 -3.01
CA ARG A 75 -18.86 -5.63 -1.87
C ARG A 75 -19.16 -7.13 -2.07
N THR A 76 -19.10 -7.58 -3.30
CA THR A 76 -19.24 -9.00 -3.64
C THR A 76 -18.02 -9.84 -3.27
N GLY A 77 -17.02 -9.25 -2.59
CA GLY A 77 -15.81 -9.94 -2.14
C GLY A 77 -14.68 -9.94 -3.16
N ARG A 78 -14.64 -8.94 -4.03
CA ARG A 78 -13.51 -8.78 -4.96
C ARG A 78 -12.45 -7.86 -4.39
N TRP A 79 -11.21 -8.35 -4.44
CA TRP A 79 -10.03 -7.68 -3.92
C TRP A 79 -8.95 -7.62 -4.97
N VAL A 80 -8.07 -6.65 -4.84
CA VAL A 80 -6.86 -6.56 -5.66
C VAL A 80 -5.64 -6.66 -4.76
N THR A 81 -4.63 -7.37 -5.24
CA THR A 81 -3.28 -7.45 -4.65
C THR A 81 -2.23 -7.53 -5.77
N ALA A 82 -0.95 -7.51 -5.41
CA ALA A 82 0.11 -7.79 -6.37
C ALA A 82 0.14 -9.29 -6.73
N ARG A 83 0.37 -9.59 -8.02
CA ARG A 83 0.42 -10.97 -8.53
C ARG A 83 1.48 -11.80 -7.79
N HIS A 84 2.70 -11.26 -7.64
CA HIS A 84 3.81 -11.98 -7.03
C HIS A 84 3.55 -12.39 -5.56
N VAL A 85 2.60 -11.74 -4.87
CA VAL A 85 2.20 -12.09 -3.50
C VAL A 85 1.45 -13.43 -3.45
N VAL A 86 0.67 -13.73 -4.50
CA VAL A 86 -0.21 -14.91 -4.52
C VAL A 86 0.10 -15.90 -5.65
N GLU A 87 1.01 -15.58 -6.55
CA GLU A 87 1.42 -16.47 -7.63
C GLU A 87 2.12 -17.72 -7.08
N GLY A 88 1.60 -18.89 -7.40
CA GLY A 88 2.09 -20.17 -6.86
C GLY A 88 1.57 -20.51 -5.46
N CYS A 89 0.75 -19.66 -4.87
CA CYS A 89 0.06 -19.95 -3.62
C CYS A 89 -1.09 -20.93 -3.85
N ARG A 90 -1.14 -22.02 -3.08
CA ARG A 90 -2.23 -22.99 -3.18
C ARG A 90 -3.54 -22.46 -2.62
N GLN A 91 -3.46 -21.73 -1.51
CA GLN A 91 -4.64 -21.20 -0.83
C GLN A 91 -4.39 -19.78 -0.32
N PRO A 92 -4.54 -18.78 -1.16
CA PRO A 92 -4.53 -17.40 -0.71
C PRO A 92 -5.71 -17.09 0.20
N ALA A 93 -5.49 -16.25 1.19
CA ALA A 93 -6.52 -15.87 2.14
C ALA A 93 -6.37 -14.42 2.58
N ILE A 94 -7.50 -13.78 2.85
CA ILE A 94 -7.59 -12.44 3.44
C ILE A 94 -7.71 -12.56 4.95
N LEU A 95 -6.85 -11.90 5.70
CA LEU A 95 -6.96 -11.83 7.16
C LEU A 95 -8.05 -10.82 7.55
N VAL A 96 -9.03 -11.30 8.30
CA VAL A 96 -10.22 -10.50 8.72
C VAL A 96 -10.21 -10.15 10.21
N GLY A 97 -9.07 -10.26 10.86
CA GLY A 97 -8.92 -9.98 12.29
C GLY A 97 -9.21 -11.19 13.19
N GLY A 98 -8.80 -11.09 14.45
CA GLY A 98 -8.96 -12.17 15.44
C GLY A 98 -8.25 -13.48 15.06
N GLY A 99 -7.20 -13.43 14.27
CA GLY A 99 -6.50 -14.62 13.78
C GLY A 99 -7.24 -15.41 12.71
N ARG A 100 -8.39 -14.93 12.21
CA ARG A 100 -9.19 -15.58 11.18
C ARG A 100 -8.77 -15.15 9.79
N ALA A 101 -8.84 -16.08 8.85
CA ALA A 101 -8.59 -15.84 7.44
C ALA A 101 -9.73 -16.39 6.59
N VAL A 102 -10.06 -15.70 5.52
CA VAL A 102 -11.05 -16.11 4.52
C VAL A 102 -10.32 -16.50 3.26
N ALA A 103 -10.46 -17.76 2.85
CA ALA A 103 -9.88 -18.26 1.61
C ALA A 103 -10.44 -17.50 0.39
N ALA A 104 -9.60 -17.32 -0.61
CA ALA A 104 -9.96 -16.61 -1.83
C ALA A 104 -9.53 -17.39 -3.07
N ASP A 105 -10.39 -17.39 -4.09
CA ASP A 105 -10.01 -17.78 -5.43
C ASP A 105 -9.17 -16.68 -6.09
N VAL A 106 -8.25 -17.06 -6.98
CA VAL A 106 -7.29 -16.13 -7.60
C VAL A 106 -7.42 -16.11 -9.10
N ARG A 107 -7.44 -14.91 -9.65
CA ARG A 107 -7.24 -14.66 -11.07
C ARG A 107 -6.04 -13.74 -11.27
N LEU A 108 -4.99 -14.26 -11.89
CA LEU A 108 -3.76 -13.52 -12.19
C LEU A 108 -3.94 -12.71 -13.48
N SER A 109 -3.45 -11.46 -13.46
CA SER A 109 -3.32 -10.68 -14.70
C SER A 109 -2.19 -11.24 -15.57
N PRO A 110 -2.40 -11.44 -16.87
CA PRO A 110 -1.34 -11.90 -17.76
C PRO A 110 -0.31 -10.82 -18.13
N ARG A 111 -0.64 -9.55 -17.93
CA ARG A 111 0.15 -8.41 -18.44
C ARG A 111 0.73 -7.51 -17.35
N ALA A 112 0.31 -7.66 -16.10
CA ALA A 112 0.70 -6.79 -15.00
C ALA A 112 0.92 -7.60 -13.72
N ASP A 113 1.64 -7.03 -12.78
CA ASP A 113 1.80 -7.57 -11.44
C ASP A 113 0.55 -7.35 -10.58
N ILE A 114 -0.58 -7.84 -11.07
CA ILE A 114 -1.89 -7.72 -10.43
C ILE A 114 -2.55 -9.10 -10.33
N ALA A 115 -3.20 -9.34 -9.19
CA ALA A 115 -4.12 -10.44 -8.99
C ALA A 115 -5.46 -9.92 -8.46
N VAL A 116 -6.54 -10.49 -8.94
CA VAL A 116 -7.89 -10.30 -8.40
C VAL A 116 -8.24 -11.52 -7.56
N LEU A 117 -8.61 -11.28 -6.31
CA LEU A 117 -9.05 -12.31 -5.38
C LEU A 117 -10.58 -12.26 -5.25
N GLN A 118 -11.21 -13.42 -5.06
CA GLN A 118 -12.64 -13.55 -4.85
C GLN A 118 -12.90 -14.28 -3.54
N THR A 119 -13.58 -13.63 -2.63
CA THR A 119 -14.13 -14.20 -1.38
C THR A 119 -15.67 -14.24 -1.43
N GLN A 120 -16.28 -14.92 -0.47
CA GLN A 120 -17.74 -14.91 -0.31
C GLN A 120 -18.21 -13.61 0.37
N GLY A 121 -18.36 -12.54 -0.41
CA GLY A 121 -18.66 -11.21 0.10
C GLY A 121 -17.44 -10.46 0.62
N GLY A 122 -17.58 -9.16 0.85
CA GLY A 122 -16.51 -8.29 1.28
C GLY A 122 -16.99 -6.93 1.76
N PRO A 123 -16.08 -6.08 2.24
CA PRO A 123 -16.38 -4.72 2.66
C PRO A 123 -16.67 -3.82 1.46
N SER A 124 -17.02 -2.56 1.76
CA SER A 124 -17.20 -1.54 0.73
C SER A 124 -15.95 -1.37 -0.12
N ALA A 125 -16.13 -1.17 -1.41
CA ALA A 125 -15.06 -0.93 -2.36
C ALA A 125 -14.29 0.38 -2.06
N LEU A 126 -13.01 0.40 -2.42
CA LEU A 126 -12.29 1.65 -2.65
C LEU A 126 -12.68 2.20 -4.02
N PRO A 127 -12.90 3.52 -4.14
CA PRO A 127 -13.13 4.12 -5.45
C PRO A 127 -11.86 4.05 -6.29
N ILE A 128 -12.04 3.79 -7.58
CA ILE A 128 -10.95 3.76 -8.56
C ILE A 128 -10.88 5.10 -9.29
N ALA A 129 -9.71 5.67 -9.41
CA ALA A 129 -9.50 6.87 -10.20
C ALA A 129 -9.66 6.58 -11.70
N PRO A 130 -10.11 7.53 -12.52
CA PRO A 130 -10.05 7.39 -13.98
C PRO A 130 -8.59 7.19 -14.43
N ALA A 131 -8.41 6.59 -15.61
CA ALA A 131 -7.08 6.29 -16.16
C ALA A 131 -6.26 7.55 -16.49
N GLU A 132 -6.95 8.65 -16.68
CA GLU A 132 -6.39 9.94 -17.10
C GLU A 132 -6.25 10.88 -15.91
N GLY A 133 -5.35 11.86 -16.01
CA GLY A 133 -5.20 12.91 -14.99
C GLY A 133 -4.13 12.68 -13.93
N MET A 134 -3.15 11.84 -14.20
CA MET A 134 -1.93 11.77 -13.36
C MET A 134 -1.01 12.96 -13.66
N HIS A 135 -0.46 13.55 -12.63
CA HIS A 135 0.42 14.71 -12.74
C HIS A 135 1.81 14.40 -12.15
N ASP A 136 2.84 14.97 -12.76
CA ASP A 136 4.17 14.97 -12.15
C ASP A 136 4.10 15.58 -10.75
N ASN A 137 4.92 15.08 -9.83
CA ASN A 137 4.93 15.51 -8.43
C ASN A 137 3.59 15.29 -7.67
N GLN A 138 2.64 14.55 -8.25
CA GLN A 138 1.38 14.19 -7.58
C GLN A 138 1.66 13.40 -6.29
N ARG A 139 0.93 13.72 -5.22
CA ARG A 139 1.01 12.99 -3.96
C ARG A 139 0.31 11.63 -4.06
N GLY A 140 1.00 10.59 -3.58
CA GLY A 140 0.47 9.25 -3.40
C GLY A 140 0.46 8.83 -1.93
N PHE A 141 -0.57 8.08 -1.52
CA PHE A 141 -0.73 7.51 -0.19
C PHE A 141 -0.89 5.99 -0.31
N HIS A 142 -0.06 5.22 0.42
CA HIS A 142 0.03 3.77 0.32
C HIS A 142 -0.32 3.10 1.66
N PRO A 143 -1.61 2.97 2.01
CA PRO A 143 -2.02 2.26 3.22
C PRO A 143 -1.82 0.75 3.06
N GLY A 144 -1.25 0.08 4.04
CA GLY A 144 -1.03 -1.36 3.95
C GLY A 144 -0.46 -2.00 5.19
N PHE A 145 0.33 -3.06 4.97
CA PHE A 145 0.93 -3.86 6.03
C PHE A 145 2.43 -4.12 5.78
N PRO A 146 3.26 -3.06 5.68
CA PRO A 146 4.69 -3.23 5.56
C PRO A 146 5.22 -4.02 6.76
N GLN A 147 6.15 -4.95 6.51
CA GLN A 147 6.72 -5.84 7.53
C GLN A 147 5.65 -6.59 8.35
N ALA A 148 4.52 -6.92 7.71
CA ALA A 148 3.34 -7.55 8.31
C ALA A 148 2.68 -6.76 9.47
N ARG A 149 2.98 -5.48 9.62
CA ARG A 149 2.36 -4.56 10.60
C ARG A 149 1.52 -3.52 9.88
N ALA A 150 0.50 -2.98 10.55
CA ALA A 150 -0.22 -1.80 10.05
C ALA A 150 0.78 -0.67 9.83
N GLY A 151 0.69 -0.03 8.68
CA GLY A 151 1.57 1.08 8.32
C GLY A 151 1.21 1.66 6.96
N GLU A 152 1.66 2.86 6.73
CA GLU A 152 1.44 3.61 5.51
C GLU A 152 2.69 4.36 5.08
N VAL A 153 2.70 4.68 3.81
CA VAL A 153 3.75 5.49 3.19
C VAL A 153 3.11 6.59 2.39
N THR A 154 3.71 7.77 2.36
CA THR A 154 3.37 8.83 1.43
C THR A 154 4.53 9.07 0.46
N SER A 155 4.18 9.37 -0.78
CA SER A 155 5.14 9.46 -1.88
C SER A 155 4.80 10.60 -2.85
N ARG A 156 5.71 10.86 -3.78
CA ARG A 156 5.53 11.78 -4.89
C ARG A 156 5.83 11.10 -6.21
N LEU A 157 4.97 11.30 -7.19
CA LEU A 157 5.16 10.76 -8.52
C LEU A 157 6.39 11.41 -9.19
N LEU A 158 7.31 10.57 -9.63
CA LEU A 158 8.51 10.97 -10.37
C LEU A 158 8.32 10.87 -11.88
N GLY A 159 7.39 10.00 -12.32
CA GLY A 159 7.16 9.78 -13.74
C GLY A 159 6.93 8.30 -14.07
N ARG A 160 7.06 7.98 -15.35
CA ARG A 160 6.91 6.62 -15.89
C ARG A 160 8.25 5.91 -15.98
N GLU A 161 8.22 4.61 -15.71
CA GLU A 161 9.35 3.71 -15.93
C GLU A 161 8.84 2.39 -16.51
N THR A 162 9.75 1.58 -17.05
CA THR A 162 9.48 0.17 -17.41
C THR A 162 10.10 -0.74 -16.37
N LEU A 163 9.28 -1.54 -15.70
CA LEU A 163 9.75 -2.59 -14.79
C LEU A 163 10.07 -3.84 -15.61
N LYS A 164 11.34 -4.24 -15.59
CA LYS A 164 11.84 -5.46 -16.22
C LYS A 164 12.06 -6.54 -15.18
N VAL A 165 11.12 -7.45 -15.02
CA VAL A 165 11.27 -8.61 -14.16
C VAL A 165 12.04 -9.68 -14.92
N ARG A 166 13.11 -10.21 -14.33
CA ARG A 166 13.93 -11.28 -14.88
C ARG A 166 13.95 -12.47 -13.94
N GLY A 167 13.98 -13.69 -14.50
CA GLY A 167 13.82 -14.94 -13.75
C GLY A 167 12.36 -15.35 -13.64
N ARG A 168 11.92 -15.74 -12.44
CA ARG A 168 10.54 -16.20 -12.21
C ARG A 168 9.51 -15.12 -12.55
N GLY A 169 8.52 -15.47 -13.35
CA GLY A 169 7.48 -14.54 -13.79
C GLY A 169 7.99 -13.43 -14.71
N GLN A 170 9.00 -13.75 -15.53
CA GLN A 170 9.64 -12.79 -16.45
C GLN A 170 8.60 -12.01 -17.26
N ARG A 171 8.71 -10.68 -17.20
CA ARG A 171 7.87 -9.73 -17.93
C ARG A 171 8.49 -8.34 -17.95
N ASP A 172 8.03 -7.55 -18.89
CA ASP A 172 8.26 -6.11 -18.94
C ASP A 172 6.90 -5.43 -18.84
N GLU A 173 6.74 -4.51 -17.89
CA GLU A 173 5.48 -3.80 -17.68
C GLU A 173 5.71 -2.31 -17.40
N PRO A 174 4.82 -1.43 -17.90
CA PRO A 174 4.87 -0.03 -17.55
C PRO A 174 4.45 0.18 -16.09
N VAL A 175 5.21 1.01 -15.39
CA VAL A 175 5.00 1.34 -13.99
C VAL A 175 5.09 2.85 -13.76
N LEU A 176 4.55 3.30 -12.64
CA LEU A 176 4.80 4.62 -12.10
C LEU A 176 5.88 4.51 -11.02
N ALA A 177 6.89 5.37 -11.10
CA ALA A 177 7.94 5.51 -10.11
C ALA A 177 7.61 6.67 -9.16
N TRP A 178 7.72 6.41 -7.87
CA TRP A 178 7.42 7.36 -6.81
C TRP A 178 8.62 7.56 -5.90
N ALA A 179 8.90 8.80 -5.49
CA ALA A 179 9.82 9.09 -4.39
C ALA A 179 9.07 8.93 -3.07
N GLU A 180 9.57 8.12 -2.18
CA GLU A 180 9.07 8.06 -0.81
C GLU A 180 9.42 9.37 -0.09
N VAL A 181 8.45 9.97 0.60
CA VAL A 181 8.62 11.22 1.31
C VAL A 181 8.18 11.18 2.78
N GLY A 182 7.61 10.05 3.20
CA GLY A 182 7.26 9.80 4.60
C GLY A 182 6.66 8.41 4.79
N ARG A 183 6.77 7.89 6.00
CA ARG A 183 6.22 6.59 6.42
C ARG A 183 5.85 6.61 7.89
N THR A 184 5.08 5.62 8.33
CA THR A 184 4.76 5.39 9.75
C THR A 184 6.04 5.35 10.58
N ASP A 185 6.02 6.00 11.73
CA ASP A 185 7.14 6.02 12.67
C ASP A 185 7.55 4.61 13.12
N GLY A 186 8.87 4.41 13.27
CA GLY A 186 9.43 3.11 13.63
C GLY A 186 9.41 2.06 12.50
N LEU A 187 8.98 2.44 11.29
CA LEU A 187 9.03 1.60 10.11
C LEU A 187 10.35 1.83 9.36
N GLY A 188 11.43 1.20 9.82
CA GLY A 188 12.75 1.27 9.18
C GLY A 188 12.96 0.22 8.08
N GLY A 189 13.92 0.44 7.20
CA GLY A 189 14.36 -0.55 6.19
C GLY A 189 13.37 -0.78 5.07
N THR A 190 13.09 -2.05 4.78
CA THR A 190 12.22 -2.48 3.66
C THR A 190 10.75 -2.24 3.91
N LEU A 191 9.98 -2.03 2.84
CA LEU A 191 8.51 -1.99 2.84
C LEU A 191 7.90 -3.35 2.46
N ALA A 192 8.65 -4.44 2.58
CA ALA A 192 8.14 -5.80 2.29
C ALA A 192 6.80 -6.04 3.00
N GLY A 193 5.78 -6.52 2.28
CA GLY A 193 4.40 -6.63 2.75
C GLY A 193 3.50 -5.45 2.33
N LEU A 194 4.06 -4.33 1.86
CA LEU A 194 3.29 -3.27 1.20
C LEU A 194 2.89 -3.66 -0.23
N SER A 195 3.50 -4.68 -0.81
CA SER A 195 3.10 -5.23 -2.12
C SER A 195 1.61 -5.57 -2.13
N GLY A 196 0.89 -5.07 -3.12
CA GLY A 196 -0.56 -5.18 -3.23
C GLY A 196 -1.35 -4.04 -2.57
N ALA A 197 -0.70 -3.13 -1.86
CA ALA A 197 -1.35 -1.96 -1.29
C ALA A 197 -1.89 -1.03 -2.40
N PRO A 198 -3.05 -0.39 -2.19
CA PRO A 198 -3.51 0.64 -3.10
C PRO A 198 -2.57 1.85 -3.01
N VAL A 199 -2.29 2.51 -4.11
CA VAL A 199 -1.82 3.89 -4.08
C VAL A 199 -3.00 4.80 -4.34
N MET A 200 -3.26 5.72 -3.41
CA MET A 200 -4.42 6.60 -3.44
C MET A 200 -4.01 8.04 -3.74
N ASP A 201 -4.85 8.73 -4.49
CA ASP A 201 -4.75 10.18 -4.69
C ASP A 201 -5.35 10.96 -3.50
N ARG A 202 -5.29 12.30 -3.56
CA ARG A 202 -5.87 13.19 -2.55
C ARG A 202 -7.38 13.05 -2.39
N GLN A 203 -8.09 12.56 -3.41
CA GLN A 203 -9.53 12.32 -3.37
C GLN A 203 -9.85 10.93 -2.79
N GLY A 204 -8.84 10.20 -2.30
CA GLY A 204 -9.00 8.85 -1.74
C GLY A 204 -9.36 7.81 -2.78
N ARG A 205 -9.06 8.04 -4.06
CA ARG A 205 -9.29 7.12 -5.17
C ARG A 205 -8.01 6.35 -5.47
N VAL A 206 -8.15 5.08 -5.78
CA VAL A 206 -7.02 4.22 -6.14
C VAL A 206 -6.57 4.48 -7.56
N VAL A 207 -5.30 4.85 -7.75
CA VAL A 207 -4.65 5.10 -9.04
C VAL A 207 -3.81 3.91 -9.52
N GLY A 208 -3.48 2.97 -8.63
CA GLY A 208 -2.68 1.79 -8.96
C GLY A 208 -2.42 0.88 -7.75
N VAL A 209 -1.57 -0.11 -7.94
CA VAL A 209 -1.16 -1.12 -6.95
C VAL A 209 0.33 -1.00 -6.70
N THR A 210 0.75 -0.96 -5.46
CA THR A 210 2.17 -1.03 -5.08
C THR A 210 2.72 -2.43 -5.37
N ILE A 211 3.80 -2.51 -6.16
CA ILE A 211 4.33 -3.80 -6.63
C ILE A 211 5.80 -4.02 -6.34
N ALA A 212 6.59 -2.97 -6.16
CA ALA A 212 8.01 -3.08 -5.88
C ALA A 212 8.54 -1.86 -5.14
N GLU A 213 9.72 -2.01 -4.56
CA GLU A 213 10.47 -0.94 -3.93
C GLU A 213 11.96 -0.98 -4.31
N SER A 214 12.62 0.15 -4.18
CA SER A 214 14.07 0.25 -4.20
C SER A 214 14.52 1.05 -2.97
N PRO A 215 14.75 0.38 -1.82
CA PRO A 215 14.99 1.06 -0.54
C PRO A 215 16.22 1.99 -0.57
N ARG A 216 17.28 1.59 -1.27
CA ARG A 216 18.50 2.41 -1.41
C ARG A 216 18.26 3.73 -2.15
N ARG A 217 17.21 3.80 -2.97
CA ARG A 217 16.86 4.99 -3.76
C ARG A 217 15.66 5.72 -3.20
N GLY A 218 15.02 5.21 -2.13
CA GLY A 218 13.77 5.74 -1.61
C GLY A 218 12.66 5.74 -2.67
N ARG A 219 12.57 4.66 -3.49
CA ARG A 219 11.60 4.57 -4.58
C ARG A 219 10.60 3.45 -4.34
N ILE A 220 9.36 3.75 -4.70
CA ILE A 220 8.25 2.82 -4.75
C ILE A 220 7.79 2.73 -6.21
N TYR A 221 7.43 1.54 -6.66
CA TYR A 221 6.88 1.31 -7.99
C TYR A 221 5.46 0.81 -7.86
N THR A 222 4.58 1.38 -8.68
CA THR A 222 3.19 0.96 -8.76
C THR A 222 2.82 0.63 -10.19
N THR A 223 1.77 -0.16 -10.36
CA THR A 223 1.20 -0.39 -11.70
C THR A 223 0.81 0.93 -12.34
N ALA A 224 1.02 1.04 -13.64
CA ALA A 224 0.55 2.19 -14.40
C ALA A 224 -0.97 2.07 -14.68
N PRO A 225 -1.70 3.19 -14.89
CA PRO A 225 -3.13 3.18 -15.20
C PRO A 225 -3.48 2.26 -16.38
N GLU A 226 -2.63 2.19 -17.37
CA GLU A 226 -2.82 1.40 -18.60
C GLU A 226 -2.86 -0.11 -18.35
N THR A 227 -2.23 -0.57 -17.27
CA THR A 227 -2.27 -1.99 -16.86
C THR A 227 -3.24 -2.23 -15.71
N PHE A 228 -3.41 -1.25 -14.82
CA PHE A 228 -4.33 -1.34 -13.69
C PHE A 228 -5.79 -1.31 -14.12
N GLN A 229 -6.20 -0.33 -14.92
CA GLN A 229 -7.60 -0.15 -15.34
C GLN A 229 -8.18 -1.40 -16.05
N PRO A 230 -7.51 -2.01 -17.03
CA PRO A 230 -8.01 -3.24 -17.64
C PRO A 230 -8.15 -4.41 -16.67
N ALA A 231 -7.28 -4.51 -15.65
CA ALA A 231 -7.32 -5.58 -14.67
C ALA A 231 -8.54 -5.50 -13.73
N VAL A 232 -9.03 -4.27 -13.47
CA VAL A 232 -10.18 -4.01 -12.59
C VAL A 232 -11.46 -3.68 -13.35
N ARG A 233 -11.41 -3.57 -14.68
CA ARG A 233 -12.56 -3.24 -15.53
C ARG A 233 -13.67 -4.28 -15.40
N GLY A 234 -14.93 -3.80 -15.28
CA GLY A 234 -16.11 -4.65 -15.14
C GLY A 234 -16.23 -5.34 -13.77
N VAL A 235 -15.35 -5.00 -12.84
CA VAL A 235 -15.38 -5.50 -11.47
C VAL A 235 -16.14 -4.55 -10.54
N GLN A 236 -15.94 -3.24 -10.70
CA GLN A 236 -16.75 -2.23 -10.02
C GLN A 236 -18.16 -2.18 -10.62
N LYS A 237 -19.16 -2.18 -9.76
CA LYS A 237 -20.55 -1.94 -10.16
C LYS A 237 -20.83 -0.44 -10.20
N ALA A 238 -21.88 -0.05 -10.93
CA ALA A 238 -22.32 1.35 -11.05
C ALA A 238 -22.63 2.02 -9.68
N ASP A 239 -22.95 1.23 -8.67
CA ASP A 239 -23.35 1.70 -7.34
C ASP A 239 -22.13 1.89 -6.39
N GLU A 240 -20.91 1.65 -6.85
CA GLU A 240 -19.71 1.82 -6.02
C GLU A 240 -19.30 3.30 -5.95
N PRO A 241 -18.70 3.74 -4.82
CA PRO A 241 -18.41 5.16 -4.63
C PRO A 241 -17.40 5.68 -5.66
N LEU A 242 -17.69 6.81 -6.27
CA LEU A 242 -16.80 7.50 -7.22
C LEU A 242 -15.72 8.31 -6.52
N MET A 243 -15.93 8.67 -5.25
CA MET A 243 -15.02 9.47 -4.44
C MET A 243 -14.76 8.79 -3.10
N GLY A 244 -13.51 8.87 -2.65
CA GLY A 244 -13.11 8.44 -1.31
C GLY A 244 -13.18 9.58 -0.30
N ARG A 245 -12.66 9.32 0.89
CA ARG A 245 -12.38 10.37 1.86
C ARG A 245 -11.15 11.14 1.40
N VAL A 246 -11.18 12.47 1.49
CA VAL A 246 -10.02 13.32 1.17
C VAL A 246 -8.84 12.94 2.07
N VAL A 247 -7.70 12.70 1.44
CA VAL A 247 -6.45 12.29 2.09
C VAL A 247 -5.43 13.42 1.97
N THR A 248 -4.85 13.80 3.09
CA THR A 248 -3.82 14.82 3.20
C THR A 248 -2.63 14.27 3.98
N VAL A 249 -1.53 15.01 4.00
CA VAL A 249 -0.36 14.64 4.82
C VAL A 249 -0.65 14.67 6.32
N ASP A 250 -1.67 15.42 6.76
CA ASP A 250 -2.03 15.53 8.16
C ASP A 250 -2.98 14.42 8.63
N ASN A 251 -3.72 13.78 7.71
CA ASN A 251 -4.75 12.82 8.08
C ASN A 251 -4.54 11.41 7.49
N TYR A 252 -3.50 11.18 6.67
CA TYR A 252 -3.39 9.89 5.97
C TYR A 252 -3.20 8.70 6.92
N GLY A 253 -2.57 8.87 8.07
CA GLY A 253 -2.50 7.84 9.11
C GLY A 253 -3.89 7.44 9.59
N LEU A 254 -4.73 8.42 9.98
CA LEU A 254 -6.10 8.19 10.43
C LEU A 254 -6.97 7.55 9.34
N VAL A 255 -6.85 8.03 8.09
CA VAL A 255 -7.59 7.45 6.96
C VAL A 255 -7.16 6.01 6.73
N SER A 256 -5.87 5.72 6.80
CA SER A 256 -5.31 4.38 6.64
C SER A 256 -5.80 3.41 7.72
N ASP A 257 -5.88 3.87 8.97
CA ASP A 257 -6.40 3.09 10.10
C ASP A 257 -7.89 2.78 9.91
N ASP A 258 -8.69 3.74 9.47
CA ASP A 258 -10.11 3.52 9.15
C ASP A 258 -10.26 2.48 8.04
N LEU A 259 -9.45 2.56 6.97
CA LEU A 259 -9.49 1.59 5.88
C LEU A 259 -9.14 0.17 6.34
N ARG A 260 -8.17 0.02 7.24
CA ARG A 260 -7.80 -1.27 7.84
C ARG A 260 -8.87 -1.79 8.80
N ARG A 261 -9.43 -0.92 9.63
CA ARG A 261 -10.52 -1.28 10.58
C ARG A 261 -11.77 -1.75 9.85
N ASP A 262 -12.11 -1.08 8.75
CA ASP A 262 -13.26 -1.42 7.90
C ASP A 262 -12.94 -2.60 6.95
N LEU A 263 -11.74 -3.18 7.05
CA LEU A 263 -11.23 -4.24 6.17
C LEU A 263 -11.17 -3.84 4.68
N ARG A 264 -11.30 -2.57 4.34
CA ARG A 264 -11.18 -2.11 2.95
C ARG A 264 -9.75 -2.25 2.44
N VAL A 265 -8.79 -2.24 3.35
CA VAL A 265 -7.39 -2.65 3.16
C VAL A 265 -7.09 -3.75 4.17
N ALA A 266 -6.64 -4.91 3.71
CA ALA A 266 -6.41 -6.09 4.54
C ALA A 266 -5.10 -6.79 4.18
N ARG A 267 -4.58 -7.60 5.11
CA ARG A 267 -3.44 -8.47 4.79
C ARG A 267 -3.91 -9.64 3.96
N VAL A 268 -3.12 -9.97 2.95
CA VAL A 268 -3.24 -11.23 2.22
C VAL A 268 -2.07 -12.13 2.60
N VAL A 269 -2.37 -13.40 2.79
CA VAL A 269 -1.39 -14.42 3.15
C VAL A 269 -1.57 -15.65 2.28
N CYS A 270 -0.50 -16.40 2.09
CA CYS A 270 -0.58 -17.75 1.54
C CYS A 270 -0.63 -18.73 2.70
N LEU A 271 -1.73 -19.45 2.82
CA LEU A 271 -1.83 -20.54 3.80
C LEU A 271 -1.01 -21.71 3.25
N SER A 272 0.00 -22.14 4.01
CA SER A 272 0.66 -23.42 3.76
C SER A 272 -0.32 -24.52 4.18
N ALA A 273 -0.56 -25.47 3.30
CA ALA A 273 -1.27 -26.70 3.64
C ALA A 273 -0.46 -27.54 4.62
#